data_d1bcc410fb1eb18e09d50132d24e9ee6
#
_entry.id   d1bcc410fb1eb18e09d50132d24e9ee6
#
_cell.length_a   1.000
_cell.length_b   1.000
_cell.length_c   1.000
_cell.angle_alpha   90.00
_cell.angle_beta   90.00
_cell.angle_gamma   90.00
#
_symmetry.space_group_name_H-M   'P 1'
#
loop_
_entity.id
_entity.type
_entity.pdbx_description
1 polymer ?
#
loop_
_entity_poly.entity_id
_entity_poly.type
_entity_poly.pdbx_seq_one_letter_code
_entity_poly.pdbx_strand_id
1 'polypeptide(L)'
;MKANGVGLSDHIATAGWMVDPEWQGRGIGRAFAGYVIDRARDFGYQAMQFNSVVATNTGAIALWESFGFEIVGTVPDAFRHVTEGLVPVHVMYRRL
;
A
#
# COMPACT_ATOMS: atom_id res chain seq x y z
N MET A 1 5.43 10.21 1.47
CA MET A 1 6.28 9.07 1.05
C MET A 1 7.58 9.10 1.85
N LYS A 2 8.03 7.98 2.30
CA LYS A 2 9.26 7.87 3.07
C LYS A 2 9.86 6.48 2.88
N ALA A 3 11.11 6.30 3.32
CA ALA A 3 11.71 4.97 3.36
C ALA A 3 10.97 4.07 4.37
N ASN A 4 10.81 2.79 4.02
CA ASN A 4 10.10 1.81 4.86
C ASN A 4 11.01 1.21 5.94
N GLY A 5 12.23 1.69 6.07
CA GLY A 5 13.19 1.24 7.06
C GLY A 5 14.36 2.20 7.13
N VAL A 6 15.33 1.88 7.96
CA VAL A 6 16.56 2.66 8.11
C VAL A 6 17.77 1.81 7.74
N GLY A 7 18.88 2.46 7.42
CA GLY A 7 20.11 1.77 7.06
C GLY A 7 19.94 0.91 5.81
N LEU A 8 20.14 -0.40 5.93
CA LEU A 8 20.11 -1.32 4.78
C LEU A 8 18.72 -1.52 4.19
N SER A 9 17.67 -1.06 4.84
CA SER A 9 16.28 -1.18 4.38
C SER A 9 15.71 0.12 3.81
N ASP A 10 16.50 1.15 3.64
CA ASP A 10 16.02 2.47 3.20
C ASP A 10 15.74 2.57 1.70
N HIS A 11 16.03 1.52 0.93
CA HIS A 11 15.74 1.45 -0.50
C HIS A 11 14.27 1.15 -0.82
N ILE A 12 13.46 0.85 0.18
CA ILE A 12 12.04 0.54 0.03
C ILE A 12 11.21 1.73 0.52
N ALA A 13 10.31 2.22 -0.32
CA ALA A 13 9.41 3.31 0.04
C ALA A 13 8.09 2.80 0.60
N THR A 14 7.46 3.60 1.43
CA THR A 14 6.09 3.35 1.89
C THR A 14 5.28 4.66 1.86
N ALA A 15 3.95 4.53 1.72
CA ALA A 15 3.02 5.66 1.68
C ALA A 15 1.69 5.22 2.28
N GLY A 16 1.61 5.16 3.62
CA GLY A 16 0.47 4.60 4.34
C GLY A 16 -0.87 5.28 4.07
N TRP A 17 -0.88 6.58 3.81
CA TRP A 17 -2.10 7.34 3.53
C TRP A 17 -2.76 6.96 2.19
N MET A 18 -2.08 6.21 1.36
CA MET A 18 -2.59 5.76 0.06
C MET A 18 -3.67 4.68 0.15
N VAL A 19 -3.90 4.13 1.33
CA VAL A 19 -4.89 3.06 1.52
C VAL A 19 -6.23 3.56 2.05
N ASP A 20 -6.47 4.88 2.04
CA ASP A 20 -7.71 5.47 2.50
C ASP A 20 -8.87 5.08 1.58
N PRO A 21 -9.97 4.50 2.13
CA PRO A 21 -11.13 4.09 1.32
C PRO A 21 -11.80 5.22 0.56
N GLU A 22 -11.69 6.47 1.01
CA GLU A 22 -12.30 7.61 0.34
C GLU A 22 -11.81 7.82 -1.09
N TRP A 23 -10.64 7.30 -1.41
CA TRP A 23 -10.05 7.44 -2.74
C TRP A 23 -10.56 6.40 -3.74
N GLN A 24 -11.37 5.44 -3.28
CA GLN A 24 -11.82 4.35 -4.12
C GLN A 24 -13.01 4.76 -5.00
N GLY A 25 -13.06 4.19 -6.20
CA GLY A 25 -14.20 4.34 -7.09
C GLY A 25 -14.32 5.68 -7.80
N ARG A 26 -13.36 6.58 -7.64
CA ARG A 26 -13.42 7.93 -8.21
C ARG A 26 -12.42 8.18 -9.34
N GLY A 27 -11.66 7.18 -9.74
CA GLY A 27 -10.59 7.35 -10.72
C GLY A 27 -9.40 8.16 -10.20
N ILE A 28 -9.59 8.94 -9.15
CA ILE A 28 -8.56 9.75 -8.52
C ILE A 28 -7.50 8.85 -7.89
N GLY A 29 -7.92 7.76 -7.25
CA GLY A 29 -7.00 6.81 -6.63
C GLY A 29 -6.03 6.20 -7.62
N ARG A 30 -6.53 5.83 -8.81
CA ARG A 30 -5.68 5.26 -9.86
C ARG A 30 -4.65 6.27 -10.37
N ALA A 31 -5.06 7.49 -10.65
CA ALA A 31 -4.14 8.54 -11.11
C ALA A 31 -3.10 8.85 -10.03
N PHE A 32 -3.53 8.90 -8.78
CA PHE A 32 -2.64 9.18 -7.65
C PHE A 32 -1.65 8.05 -7.41
N ALA A 33 -2.11 6.80 -7.55
CA ALA A 33 -1.23 5.63 -7.41
C ALA A 33 -0.10 5.66 -8.45
N GLY A 34 -0.43 5.94 -9.71
CA GLY A 34 0.57 6.09 -10.76
C GLY A 34 1.57 7.19 -10.46
N TYR A 35 1.08 8.34 -10.00
CA TYR A 35 1.93 9.46 -9.62
C TYR A 35 2.91 9.08 -8.50
N VAL A 36 2.43 8.44 -7.45
CA VAL A 36 3.27 8.07 -6.31
C VAL A 36 4.33 7.05 -6.70
N ILE A 37 3.98 6.10 -7.55
CA ILE A 37 4.95 5.12 -8.05
C ILE A 37 6.05 5.81 -8.86
N ASP A 38 5.68 6.74 -9.73
CA ASP A 38 6.66 7.50 -10.53
C ASP A 38 7.55 8.35 -9.64
N ARG A 39 6.98 8.99 -8.61
CA ARG A 39 7.78 9.78 -7.66
C ARG A 39 8.74 8.91 -6.88
N ALA A 40 8.33 7.70 -6.49
CA ALA A 40 9.23 6.77 -5.81
C ALA A 40 10.44 6.41 -6.69
N ARG A 41 10.19 6.18 -7.97
CA ARG A 41 11.28 5.95 -8.93
C ARG A 41 12.20 7.15 -9.04
N ASP A 42 11.64 8.35 -9.13
CA ASP A 42 12.41 9.60 -9.23
C ASP A 42 13.30 9.82 -8.02
N PHE A 43 12.85 9.42 -6.83
CA PHE A 43 13.65 9.49 -5.61
C PHE A 43 14.69 8.38 -5.48
N GLY A 44 14.72 7.44 -6.44
CA GLY A 44 15.70 6.36 -6.43
C GLY A 44 15.34 5.16 -5.59
N TYR A 45 14.10 5.06 -5.10
CA TYR A 45 13.65 3.85 -4.39
C TYR A 45 13.59 2.65 -5.33
N GLN A 46 13.97 1.49 -4.85
CA GLN A 46 14.00 0.26 -5.65
C GLN A 46 12.72 -0.56 -5.54
N ALA A 47 11.89 -0.27 -4.55
CA ALA A 47 10.64 -0.98 -4.29
C ALA A 47 9.69 -0.11 -3.49
N MET A 48 8.41 -0.50 -3.47
CA MET A 48 7.41 0.07 -2.57
C MET A 48 6.73 -1.04 -1.78
N GLN A 49 6.43 -0.75 -0.52
CA GLN A 49 5.76 -1.68 0.37
C GLN A 49 4.71 -0.94 1.20
N PHE A 50 3.51 -1.48 1.25
CA PHE A 50 2.45 -1.01 2.14
C PHE A 50 2.31 -1.99 3.28
N ASN A 51 2.43 -1.52 4.52
CA ASN A 51 2.49 -2.38 5.69
C ASN A 51 1.11 -2.71 6.28
N SER A 52 0.07 -1.98 5.91
CA SER A 52 -1.23 -2.08 6.58
C SER A 52 -2.37 -1.86 5.60
N VAL A 53 -2.51 -2.73 4.61
CA VAL A 53 -3.65 -2.72 3.70
C VAL A 53 -4.74 -3.59 4.33
N VAL A 54 -5.82 -2.95 4.80
CA VAL A 54 -6.89 -3.66 5.51
C VAL A 54 -7.54 -4.68 4.57
N ALA A 55 -7.66 -5.94 5.03
CA ALA A 55 -8.12 -7.03 4.17
C ALA A 55 -9.54 -6.85 3.65
N THR A 56 -10.40 -6.14 4.40
CA THR A 56 -11.77 -5.85 3.96
C THR A 56 -11.83 -4.75 2.90
N ASN A 57 -10.74 -4.02 2.69
CA ASN A 57 -10.66 -2.97 1.68
C ASN A 57 -10.31 -3.56 0.32
N THR A 58 -11.27 -4.30 -0.26
CA THR A 58 -11.05 -5.02 -1.51
C THR A 58 -10.77 -4.11 -2.69
N GLY A 59 -11.31 -2.88 -2.67
CA GLY A 59 -11.04 -1.90 -3.72
C GLY A 59 -9.59 -1.44 -3.73
N ALA A 60 -9.02 -1.18 -2.56
CA ALA A 60 -7.62 -0.80 -2.47
C ALA A 60 -6.70 -1.95 -2.90
N ILE A 61 -7.01 -3.17 -2.47
CA ILE A 61 -6.24 -4.35 -2.86
C ILE A 61 -6.24 -4.50 -4.39
N ALA A 62 -7.42 -4.43 -5.00
CA ALA A 62 -7.55 -4.55 -6.46
C ALA A 62 -6.78 -3.44 -7.19
N LEU A 63 -6.85 -2.21 -6.66
CA LEU A 63 -6.11 -1.08 -7.22
C LEU A 63 -4.61 -1.36 -7.24
N TRP A 64 -4.05 -1.73 -6.10
CA TRP A 64 -2.60 -1.98 -6.00
C TRP A 64 -2.17 -3.19 -6.80
N GLU A 65 -2.98 -4.25 -6.84
CA GLU A 65 -2.70 -5.40 -7.68
C GLU A 65 -2.67 -5.03 -9.17
N SER A 66 -3.54 -4.11 -9.59
CA SER A 66 -3.54 -3.62 -10.97
C SER A 66 -2.27 -2.84 -11.32
N PHE A 67 -1.55 -2.33 -10.32
CA PHE A 67 -0.26 -1.68 -10.50
C PHE A 67 0.93 -2.62 -10.23
N GLY A 68 0.69 -3.92 -10.13
CA GLY A 68 1.74 -4.91 -9.99
C GLY A 68 2.18 -5.22 -8.57
N PHE A 69 1.47 -4.72 -7.57
CA PHE A 69 1.75 -5.08 -6.18
C PHE A 69 1.23 -6.48 -5.89
N GLU A 70 1.95 -7.19 -5.02
CA GLU A 70 1.58 -8.53 -4.57
C GLU A 70 1.40 -8.53 -3.06
N ILE A 71 0.48 -9.36 -2.57
CA ILE A 71 0.35 -9.61 -1.13
C ILE A 71 1.48 -10.57 -0.75
N VAL A 72 2.40 -10.10 0.08
CA VAL A 72 3.56 -10.90 0.50
C VAL A 72 3.41 -11.41 1.93
N GLY A 73 2.41 -10.95 2.66
CA GLY A 73 2.13 -11.40 4.01
C GLY A 73 0.80 -10.88 4.51
N THR A 74 0.31 -11.47 5.59
CA THR A 74 -0.95 -11.07 6.23
C THR A 74 -0.77 -11.16 7.74
N VAL A 75 -1.13 -10.10 8.46
CA VAL A 75 -1.12 -10.06 9.91
C VAL A 75 -2.55 -10.19 10.39
N PRO A 76 -2.90 -11.27 11.13
CA PRO A 76 -4.26 -11.45 11.60
C PRO A 76 -4.59 -10.46 12.73
N ASP A 77 -5.88 -10.10 12.82
CA ASP A 77 -6.43 -9.28 13.92
C ASP A 77 -5.67 -7.95 14.13
N ALA A 78 -5.14 -7.36 13.06
CA ALA A 78 -4.24 -6.23 13.16
C ALA A 78 -4.93 -4.88 13.05
N PHE A 79 -6.21 -4.83 12.65
CA PHE A 79 -6.96 -3.60 12.49
C PHE A 79 -8.35 -3.74 13.13
N ARG A 80 -8.73 -2.76 13.94
CA ARG A 80 -10.06 -2.74 14.57
C ARG A 80 -11.03 -2.00 13.66
N HIS A 81 -11.84 -2.77 12.93
CA HIS A 81 -12.83 -2.23 12.01
C HIS A 81 -14.10 -1.86 12.77
N VAL A 82 -14.75 -0.75 12.37
CA VAL A 82 -15.92 -0.24 13.11
C VAL A 82 -17.12 -1.18 13.07
N THR A 83 -17.26 -2.01 12.04
CA THR A 83 -18.39 -2.94 11.90
C THR A 83 -17.99 -4.41 11.92
N GLU A 84 -16.78 -4.73 11.44
CA GLU A 84 -16.34 -6.13 11.27
C GLU A 84 -15.54 -6.66 12.47
N GLY A 85 -15.23 -5.81 13.44
CA GLY A 85 -14.36 -6.18 14.56
C GLY A 85 -12.89 -6.21 14.17
N LEU A 86 -12.14 -7.15 14.72
CA LEU A 86 -10.72 -7.29 14.38
C LEU A 86 -10.57 -8.00 13.04
N VAL A 87 -9.89 -7.36 12.11
CA VAL A 87 -9.68 -7.88 10.76
C VAL A 87 -8.19 -7.93 10.43
N PRO A 88 -7.77 -8.81 9.51
CA PRO A 88 -6.36 -8.87 9.13
C PRO A 88 -5.95 -7.68 8.25
N VAL A 89 -4.65 -7.40 8.22
CA VAL A 89 -4.06 -6.48 7.26
C VAL A 89 -3.06 -7.23 6.40
N HIS A 90 -2.97 -6.81 5.14
CA HIS A 90 -2.00 -7.36 4.19
C HIS A 90 -0.78 -6.46 4.10
N VAL A 91 0.37 -7.07 3.86
CA VAL A 91 1.58 -6.37 3.43
C VAL A 91 1.68 -6.56 1.92
N MET A 92 1.71 -5.48 1.18
CA MET A 92 1.78 -5.51 -0.28
C MET A 92 3.10 -4.90 -0.75
N TYR A 93 3.67 -5.47 -1.80
CA TYR A 93 5.02 -5.13 -2.24
C TYR A 93 5.11 -5.13 -3.77
N ARG A 94 5.92 -4.21 -4.30
CA ARG A 94 6.27 -4.17 -5.72
C ARG A 94 7.67 -3.64 -5.91
N ARG A 95 8.43 -4.29 -6.79
CA ARG A 95 9.69 -3.73 -7.31
C ARG A 95 9.39 -2.59 -8.28
N LEU A 96 10.20 -1.58 -8.23
CA LEU A 96 10.12 -0.45 -9.16
C LEU A 96 11.13 -0.61 -10.36
#